data_abd4d3f5aeda98b90d5f1445f38b8ea6
#
_entry.id   abd4d3f5aeda98b90d5f1445f38b8ea6
#
_cell.length_a   1.000
_cell.length_b   1.000
_cell.length_c   1.000
_cell.angle_alpha   90.00
_cell.angle_beta   90.00
_cell.angle_gamma   90.00
#
_symmetry.space_group_name_H-M   'P 1'
#
loop_
_entity.id
_entity.type
_entity.pdbx_description
1 polymer ?
#
loop_
_entity_poly.entity_id
_entity_poly.type
_entity_poly.pdbx_seq_one_letter_code
_entity_poly.pdbx_strand_id
1 'polypeptide(L)'
;MVAHLFRCYRVLPAPYPVLRIDELRDAVRSMTLTSHGAQTRLNMTESLTESTQRSLKASQEKARQLSERLEEVHDPVKRDILTADRDLARVRERVEGARAAMLEAEKQQIQQEVAEARHRMALFTRQLKVAEQDPTFTEQDYDKLKKRLAAEHQSLTDEMERAVAEQATQRQALAAGEAALAVADAKDASSKSAAARPKAERLTQLTESVELKRLQFDNANLHVELLREMLTGLEQERHILEVRFATARETLSVAEEREAQAKISAAAKQIRGWKEYGLQQLGMAGNQISDVEDRLAEVPSPARAKNLTDKLRVFRHREDLYRRALQRTDSLLGLIDNKQAEFTQREQARSVFARMKEWGRASLAMLGNAWHVEL
;
A
#
# COMPACT_ATOMS: atom_id res chain seq x y z
N MET A 1 -15.86 -0.78 -28.63
CA MET A 1 -14.61 -0.57 -27.85
C MET A 1 -13.91 -1.87 -27.43
N VAL A 2 -14.62 -2.94 -27.10
CA VAL A 2 -14.04 -4.22 -26.64
C VAL A 2 -13.22 -4.94 -27.74
N ALA A 3 -13.59 -4.84 -29.01
CA ALA A 3 -12.89 -5.52 -30.12
C ALA A 3 -11.47 -4.96 -30.43
N HIS A 4 -11.14 -3.73 -30.03
CA HIS A 4 -9.80 -3.14 -30.24
C HIS A 4 -8.77 -3.61 -29.21
N LEU A 5 -9.20 -3.99 -27.99
CA LEU A 5 -8.33 -4.51 -26.94
C LEU A 5 -7.80 -5.91 -27.26
N PHE A 6 -8.51 -6.71 -28.05
CA PHE A 6 -8.08 -8.05 -28.42
C PHE A 6 -6.96 -8.11 -29.47
N ARG A 7 -6.69 -7.02 -30.22
CA ARG A 7 -5.66 -7.01 -31.28
C ARG A 7 -4.22 -6.79 -30.78
N CYS A 8 -4.01 -6.27 -29.57
CA CYS A 8 -2.68 -5.93 -29.07
C CYS A 8 -1.99 -7.04 -28.27
N TYR A 9 -2.65 -8.12 -27.95
CA TYR A 9 -2.06 -9.21 -27.18
C TYR A 9 -1.70 -10.39 -28.10
N ARG A 10 -0.67 -10.21 -28.94
CA ARG A 10 0.02 -11.36 -29.53
C ARG A 10 0.56 -12.21 -28.40
N VAL A 11 0.05 -13.44 -28.26
CA VAL A 11 0.71 -14.48 -27.48
C VAL A 11 2.09 -14.63 -28.10
N LEU A 12 3.14 -14.23 -27.37
CA LEU A 12 4.50 -14.41 -27.85
C LEU A 12 4.73 -15.92 -28.04
N PRO A 13 5.44 -16.33 -29.10
CA PRO A 13 5.76 -17.76 -29.28
C PRO A 13 6.62 -18.25 -28.12
N ALA A 14 6.40 -19.51 -27.71
CA ALA A 14 7.30 -20.18 -26.77
C ALA A 14 8.72 -20.28 -27.36
N PRO A 15 9.77 -20.31 -26.54
CA PRO A 15 9.78 -20.33 -25.07
C PRO A 15 9.58 -18.94 -24.45
N TYR A 16 9.02 -18.90 -23.23
CA TYR A 16 8.70 -17.63 -22.56
C TYR A 16 9.81 -17.22 -21.59
N PRO A 17 10.34 -15.97 -21.71
CA PRO A 17 11.31 -15.46 -20.75
C PRO A 17 10.73 -15.43 -19.32
N VAL A 18 11.51 -15.85 -18.32
CA VAL A 18 11.11 -15.82 -16.90
C VAL A 18 10.68 -14.41 -16.47
N LEU A 19 11.33 -13.37 -17.01
CA LEU A 19 10.92 -11.97 -16.79
C LEU A 19 9.46 -11.72 -17.16
N ARG A 20 9.03 -12.27 -18.30
CA ARG A 20 7.64 -12.13 -18.76
C ARG A 20 6.66 -12.87 -17.86
N ILE A 21 7.07 -14.01 -17.34
CA ILE A 21 6.27 -14.77 -16.37
C ILE A 21 6.11 -13.96 -15.07
N ASP A 22 7.18 -13.34 -14.58
CA ASP A 22 7.13 -12.47 -13.40
C ASP A 22 6.23 -11.25 -13.62
N GLU A 23 6.34 -10.57 -14.78
CA GLU A 23 5.44 -9.47 -15.15
C GLU A 23 3.95 -9.91 -15.15
N LEU A 24 3.65 -11.10 -15.67
CA LEU A 24 2.29 -11.63 -15.68
C LEU A 24 1.80 -11.98 -14.26
N ARG A 25 2.66 -12.54 -13.41
CA ARG A 25 2.34 -12.82 -12.01
C ARG A 25 2.05 -11.53 -11.24
N ASP A 26 2.88 -10.52 -11.43
CA ASP A 26 2.68 -9.20 -10.81
C ASP A 26 1.42 -8.52 -11.32
N ALA A 27 1.12 -8.64 -12.63
CA ALA A 27 -0.12 -8.13 -13.19
C ALA A 27 -1.36 -8.82 -12.61
N VAL A 28 -1.33 -10.15 -12.45
CA VAL A 28 -2.41 -10.90 -11.78
C VAL A 28 -2.59 -10.44 -10.34
N ARG A 29 -1.49 -10.30 -9.58
CA ARG A 29 -1.52 -9.83 -8.19
C ARG A 29 -2.09 -8.42 -8.09
N SER A 30 -1.59 -7.50 -8.92
CA SER A 30 -2.07 -6.11 -8.97
C SER A 30 -3.57 -6.04 -9.29
N MET A 31 -4.04 -6.81 -10.28
CA MET A 31 -5.47 -6.84 -10.63
C MET A 31 -6.33 -7.47 -9.53
N THR A 32 -5.80 -8.46 -8.80
CA THR A 32 -6.49 -9.04 -7.64
C THR A 32 -6.69 -7.99 -6.54
N LEU A 33 -5.64 -7.22 -6.20
CA LEU A 33 -5.72 -6.15 -5.22
C LEU A 33 -6.67 -5.03 -5.67
N THR A 34 -6.60 -4.63 -6.95
CA THR A 34 -7.48 -3.62 -7.53
C THR A 34 -8.95 -4.07 -7.48
N SER A 35 -9.23 -5.33 -7.85
CA SER A 35 -10.58 -5.90 -7.80
C SER A 35 -11.10 -5.94 -6.36
N HIS A 36 -10.28 -6.34 -5.38
CA HIS A 36 -10.67 -6.37 -3.98
C HIS A 36 -10.92 -4.96 -3.42
N GLY A 37 -10.03 -4.01 -3.71
CA GLY A 37 -10.22 -2.61 -3.30
C GLY A 37 -11.47 -1.97 -3.90
N ALA A 38 -11.73 -2.22 -5.19
CA ALA A 38 -12.95 -1.76 -5.85
C ALA A 38 -14.20 -2.42 -5.25
N GLN A 39 -14.16 -3.73 -4.93
CA GLN A 39 -15.27 -4.42 -4.28
C GLN A 39 -15.56 -3.85 -2.88
N THR A 40 -14.53 -3.52 -2.10
CA THR A 40 -14.70 -2.87 -0.79
C THR A 40 -15.35 -1.50 -0.93
N ARG A 41 -14.89 -0.68 -1.90
CA ARG A 41 -15.54 0.62 -2.19
C ARG A 41 -16.98 0.46 -2.62
N LEU A 42 -17.30 -0.54 -3.43
CA LEU A 42 -18.66 -0.84 -3.85
C LEU A 42 -19.58 -1.10 -2.65
N ASN A 43 -19.15 -1.97 -1.73
CA ASN A 43 -19.91 -2.31 -0.52
C ASN A 43 -20.15 -1.06 0.36
N MET A 44 -19.14 -0.18 0.50
CA MET A 44 -19.27 1.08 1.23
C MET A 44 -20.26 2.04 0.55
N THR A 45 -20.16 2.20 -0.78
CA THR A 45 -21.06 3.06 -1.55
C THR A 45 -22.50 2.54 -1.51
N GLU A 46 -22.70 1.22 -1.54
CA GLU A 46 -24.03 0.60 -1.36
C GLU A 46 -24.64 0.92 0.01
N SER A 47 -23.87 0.79 1.09
CA SER A 47 -24.32 1.15 2.44
C SER A 47 -24.67 2.64 2.56
N LEU A 48 -23.85 3.53 1.96
CA LEU A 48 -24.13 4.97 1.92
C LEU A 48 -25.37 5.28 1.10
N THR A 49 -25.57 4.62 -0.03
CA THR A 49 -26.75 4.78 -0.88
C THR A 49 -28.03 4.41 -0.12
N GLU A 50 -28.05 3.26 0.58
CA GLU A 50 -29.18 2.85 1.40
C GLU A 50 -29.48 3.86 2.53
N SER A 51 -28.44 4.36 3.22
CA SER A 51 -28.57 5.36 4.27
C SER A 51 -29.16 6.67 3.72
N THR A 52 -28.64 7.14 2.59
CA THR A 52 -29.13 8.37 1.92
C THR A 52 -30.57 8.22 1.43
N GLN A 53 -30.95 7.06 0.89
CA GLN A 53 -32.34 6.79 0.49
C GLN A 53 -33.30 6.81 1.68
N ARG A 54 -32.89 6.29 2.85
CA ARG A 54 -33.71 6.39 4.08
C ARG A 54 -33.87 7.86 4.51
N SER A 55 -32.78 8.64 4.48
CA SER A 55 -32.83 10.08 4.77
C SER A 55 -33.71 10.85 3.79
N LEU A 56 -33.66 10.54 2.51
CA LEU A 56 -34.51 11.11 1.47
C LEU A 56 -35.99 10.85 1.75
N LYS A 57 -36.36 9.59 2.02
CA LYS A 57 -37.72 9.21 2.36
C LYS A 57 -38.21 9.94 3.61
N ALA A 58 -37.37 10.06 4.65
CA ALA A 58 -37.75 10.79 5.87
C ALA A 58 -37.94 12.27 5.61
N SER A 59 -37.11 12.89 4.75
CA SER A 59 -37.27 14.32 4.36
C SER A 59 -38.51 14.56 3.53
N GLN A 60 -38.87 13.65 2.62
CA GLN A 60 -40.10 13.69 1.83
C GLN A 60 -41.33 13.58 2.71
N GLU A 61 -41.33 12.64 3.63
CA GLU A 61 -42.46 12.47 4.57
C GLU A 61 -42.61 13.68 5.48
N LYS A 62 -41.52 14.26 5.97
CA LYS A 62 -41.55 15.49 6.77
C LYS A 62 -42.10 16.69 5.98
N ALA A 63 -41.67 16.86 4.73
CA ALA A 63 -42.18 17.92 3.86
C ALA A 63 -43.68 17.78 3.59
N ARG A 64 -44.17 16.52 3.40
CA ARG A 64 -45.60 16.22 3.26
C ARG A 64 -46.37 16.58 4.51
N GLN A 65 -45.96 16.09 5.67
CA GLN A 65 -46.63 16.35 6.95
C GLN A 65 -46.72 17.88 7.28
N LEU A 66 -45.62 18.61 6.99
CA LEU A 66 -45.61 20.06 7.18
C LEU A 66 -46.57 20.79 6.20
N SER A 67 -46.71 20.28 4.96
CA SER A 67 -47.66 20.81 3.99
C SER A 67 -49.11 20.58 4.44
N GLU A 68 -49.46 19.38 4.92
CA GLU A 68 -50.79 19.05 5.46
C GLU A 68 -51.14 19.93 6.68
N ARG A 69 -50.19 20.08 7.63
CA ARG A 69 -50.39 20.95 8.81
C ARG A 69 -50.58 22.43 8.43
N LEU A 70 -49.93 22.89 7.38
CA LEU A 70 -50.02 24.27 6.91
C LEU A 70 -51.42 24.62 6.39
N GLU A 71 -52.16 23.63 5.86
CA GLU A 71 -53.57 23.80 5.43
C GLU A 71 -54.53 23.96 6.60
N GLU A 72 -54.21 23.39 7.76
CA GLU A 72 -55.07 23.42 8.97
C GLU A 72 -54.83 24.65 9.85
N VAL A 73 -53.72 25.37 9.72
CA VAL A 73 -53.32 26.48 10.59
C VAL A 73 -53.80 27.83 10.04
N HIS A 74 -54.62 28.53 10.83
CA HIS A 74 -55.22 29.86 10.50
C HIS A 74 -54.45 31.04 11.14
N ASP A 75 -53.63 30.79 12.16
CA ASP A 75 -52.80 31.78 12.85
C ASP A 75 -51.63 32.22 11.94
N PRO A 76 -51.50 33.53 11.59
CA PRO A 76 -50.53 34.01 10.64
C PRO A 76 -49.08 33.77 11.13
N VAL A 77 -48.77 33.96 12.41
CA VAL A 77 -47.41 33.76 12.95
C VAL A 77 -46.99 32.29 12.90
N LYS A 78 -47.89 31.39 13.29
CA LYS A 78 -47.63 29.95 13.21
C LYS A 78 -47.52 29.47 11.76
N ARG A 79 -48.28 30.07 10.85
CA ARG A 79 -48.22 29.77 9.41
C ARG A 79 -46.89 30.15 8.80
N ASP A 80 -46.31 31.31 9.16
CA ASP A 80 -44.98 31.71 8.68
C ASP A 80 -43.88 30.77 9.15
N ILE A 81 -43.93 30.35 10.43
CA ILE A 81 -42.97 29.37 10.98
C ILE A 81 -43.07 28.02 10.23
N LEU A 82 -44.30 27.50 10.08
CA LEU A 82 -44.51 26.22 9.36
C LEU A 82 -44.12 26.32 7.88
N THR A 83 -44.27 27.49 7.26
CA THR A 83 -43.83 27.72 5.87
C THR A 83 -42.30 27.63 5.78
N ALA A 84 -41.57 28.28 6.70
CA ALA A 84 -40.12 28.20 6.75
C ALA A 84 -39.62 26.77 7.00
N ASP A 85 -40.25 26.03 7.92
CA ASP A 85 -39.92 24.63 8.21
C ASP A 85 -40.20 23.72 7.02
N ARG A 86 -41.32 23.91 6.30
CA ARG A 86 -41.63 23.17 5.07
C ARG A 86 -40.59 23.47 3.99
N ASP A 87 -40.21 24.72 3.80
CA ASP A 87 -39.25 25.10 2.77
C ASP A 87 -37.86 24.56 3.10
N LEU A 88 -37.45 24.52 4.36
CA LEU A 88 -36.26 23.85 4.82
C LEU A 88 -36.29 22.33 4.54
N ALA A 89 -37.44 21.68 4.81
CA ALA A 89 -37.62 20.25 4.54
C ALA A 89 -37.51 19.95 3.03
N ARG A 90 -38.09 20.80 2.16
CA ARG A 90 -37.96 20.69 0.70
C ARG A 90 -36.53 20.91 0.19
N VAL A 91 -35.76 21.82 0.83
CA VAL A 91 -34.32 21.97 0.49
C VAL A 91 -33.56 20.72 0.87
N ARG A 92 -33.79 20.16 2.05
CA ARG A 92 -33.17 18.88 2.47
C ARG A 92 -33.52 17.74 1.53
N GLU A 93 -34.79 17.61 1.13
CA GLU A 93 -35.23 16.62 0.15
C GLU A 93 -34.43 16.72 -1.17
N ARG A 94 -34.28 17.96 -1.70
CA ARG A 94 -33.48 18.17 -2.94
C ARG A 94 -32.01 17.82 -2.76
N VAL A 95 -31.43 18.18 -1.63
CA VAL A 95 -30.00 17.84 -1.32
C VAL A 95 -29.82 16.34 -1.21
N GLU A 96 -30.68 15.63 -0.46
CA GLU A 96 -30.61 14.19 -0.33
C GLU A 96 -30.92 13.47 -1.65
N GLY A 97 -31.83 13.99 -2.47
CA GLY A 97 -32.11 13.47 -3.81
C GLY A 97 -30.89 13.60 -4.75
N ALA A 98 -30.23 14.75 -4.75
CA ALA A 98 -29.00 14.95 -5.53
C ALA A 98 -27.87 14.03 -5.05
N ARG A 99 -27.72 13.87 -3.74
CA ARG A 99 -26.74 12.97 -3.14
C ARG A 99 -27.00 11.51 -3.50
N ALA A 100 -28.25 11.07 -3.46
CA ALA A 100 -28.64 9.72 -3.86
C ALA A 100 -28.32 9.45 -5.33
N ALA A 101 -28.61 10.41 -6.22
CA ALA A 101 -28.29 10.29 -7.65
C ALA A 101 -26.76 10.23 -7.90
N MET A 102 -25.98 11.03 -7.18
CA MET A 102 -24.50 10.99 -7.25
C MET A 102 -23.95 9.65 -6.81
N LEU A 103 -24.41 9.12 -5.67
CA LEU A 103 -23.97 7.81 -5.15
C LEU A 103 -24.35 6.67 -6.08
N GLU A 104 -25.50 6.73 -6.73
CA GLU A 104 -25.90 5.70 -7.72
C GLU A 104 -25.03 5.74 -8.98
N ALA A 105 -24.64 6.94 -9.45
CA ALA A 105 -23.69 7.07 -10.56
C ALA A 105 -22.30 6.55 -10.16
N GLU A 106 -21.81 6.86 -8.97
CA GLU A 106 -20.54 6.35 -8.43
C GLU A 106 -20.57 4.82 -8.30
N LYS A 107 -21.65 4.25 -7.79
CA LYS A 107 -21.86 2.80 -7.72
C LYS A 107 -21.73 2.13 -9.09
N GLN A 108 -22.37 2.68 -10.13
CA GLN A 108 -22.29 2.17 -11.49
C GLN A 108 -20.84 2.23 -12.02
N GLN A 109 -20.13 3.32 -11.77
CA GLN A 109 -18.72 3.44 -12.14
C GLN A 109 -17.86 2.36 -11.47
N ILE A 110 -18.00 2.19 -10.14
CA ILE A 110 -17.24 1.18 -9.39
C ILE A 110 -17.56 -0.24 -9.88
N GLN A 111 -18.82 -0.54 -10.20
CA GLN A 111 -19.22 -1.83 -10.77
C GLN A 111 -18.49 -2.10 -12.10
N GLN A 112 -18.34 -1.09 -12.97
CA GLN A 112 -17.57 -1.21 -14.20
C GLN A 112 -16.08 -1.44 -13.91
N GLU A 113 -15.48 -0.75 -12.94
CA GLU A 113 -14.08 -0.96 -12.52
C GLU A 113 -13.86 -2.39 -12.01
N VAL A 114 -14.77 -2.94 -11.21
CA VAL A 114 -14.72 -4.34 -10.72
C VAL A 114 -14.79 -5.32 -11.89
N ALA A 115 -15.70 -5.11 -12.81
CA ALA A 115 -15.86 -5.98 -13.99
C ALA A 115 -14.60 -5.95 -14.87
N GLU A 116 -14.06 -4.76 -15.14
CA GLU A 116 -12.83 -4.58 -15.91
C GLU A 116 -11.62 -5.26 -15.25
N ALA A 117 -11.43 -5.05 -13.95
CA ALA A 117 -10.36 -5.68 -13.19
C ALA A 117 -10.45 -7.22 -13.24
N ARG A 118 -11.65 -7.79 -13.11
CA ARG A 118 -11.89 -9.24 -13.21
C ARG A 118 -11.57 -9.78 -14.62
N HIS A 119 -11.97 -9.06 -15.67
CA HIS A 119 -11.67 -9.47 -17.05
C HIS A 119 -10.16 -9.43 -17.34
N ARG A 120 -9.45 -8.37 -16.90
CA ARG A 120 -8.00 -8.27 -17.04
C ARG A 120 -7.29 -9.37 -16.26
N MET A 121 -7.71 -9.64 -15.02
CA MET A 121 -7.18 -10.72 -14.20
C MET A 121 -7.34 -12.08 -14.88
N ALA A 122 -8.52 -12.39 -15.41
CA ALA A 122 -8.76 -13.63 -16.12
C ALA A 122 -7.88 -13.79 -17.37
N LEU A 123 -7.65 -12.69 -18.11
CA LEU A 123 -6.75 -12.67 -19.27
C LEU A 123 -5.30 -12.97 -18.85
N PHE A 124 -4.77 -12.24 -17.86
CA PHE A 124 -3.40 -12.43 -17.38
C PHE A 124 -3.20 -13.83 -16.78
N THR A 125 -4.18 -14.36 -16.07
CA THR A 125 -4.13 -15.73 -15.54
C THR A 125 -4.03 -16.78 -16.65
N ARG A 126 -4.75 -16.60 -17.76
CA ARG A 126 -4.64 -17.50 -18.91
C ARG A 126 -3.28 -17.39 -19.60
N GLN A 127 -2.78 -16.17 -19.78
CA GLN A 127 -1.46 -15.94 -20.36
C GLN A 127 -0.36 -16.53 -19.48
N LEU A 128 -0.45 -16.34 -18.16
CA LEU A 128 0.47 -16.91 -17.20
C LEU A 128 0.51 -18.43 -17.28
N LYS A 129 -0.65 -19.08 -17.30
CA LYS A 129 -0.75 -20.54 -17.41
C LYS A 129 -0.07 -21.09 -18.67
N VAL A 130 -0.15 -20.36 -19.78
CA VAL A 130 0.54 -20.75 -21.04
C VAL A 130 2.04 -20.50 -20.91
N ALA A 131 2.45 -19.35 -20.35
CA ALA A 131 3.86 -18.99 -20.23
C ALA A 131 4.63 -19.90 -19.26
N GLU A 132 3.98 -20.42 -18.22
CA GLU A 132 4.57 -21.34 -17.24
C GLU A 132 4.84 -22.75 -17.80
N GLN A 133 4.33 -23.09 -18.99
CA GLN A 133 4.55 -24.40 -19.60
C GLN A 133 5.98 -24.56 -20.18
N ASP A 134 6.59 -23.46 -20.63
CA ASP A 134 7.93 -23.48 -21.25
C ASP A 134 8.74 -22.23 -20.85
N PRO A 135 9.16 -22.15 -19.57
CA PRO A 135 9.91 -21.01 -19.04
C PRO A 135 11.38 -21.07 -19.47
N THR A 136 11.93 -19.95 -19.95
CA THR A 136 13.36 -19.83 -20.24
C THR A 136 13.99 -18.69 -19.44
N PHE A 137 15.18 -18.92 -18.90
CA PHE A 137 15.98 -17.88 -18.25
C PHE A 137 17.35 -17.82 -18.90
N THR A 138 17.50 -16.88 -19.84
CA THR A 138 18.73 -16.72 -20.60
C THR A 138 19.80 -15.98 -19.80
N GLU A 139 21.07 -16.16 -20.18
CA GLU A 139 22.18 -15.41 -19.61
C GLU A 139 22.02 -13.88 -19.84
N GLN A 140 21.49 -13.52 -21.00
CA GLN A 140 21.21 -12.11 -21.32
C GLN A 140 20.14 -11.50 -20.36
N ASP A 141 19.12 -12.26 -20.00
CA ASP A 141 18.09 -11.79 -19.05
C ASP A 141 18.68 -11.65 -17.64
N TYR A 142 19.51 -12.60 -17.23
CA TYR A 142 20.24 -12.54 -15.96
C TYR A 142 21.16 -11.31 -15.91
N ASP A 143 21.94 -11.06 -16.94
CA ASP A 143 22.83 -9.88 -17.01
C ASP A 143 22.07 -8.57 -17.01
N LYS A 144 20.93 -8.47 -17.70
CA LYS A 144 20.07 -7.28 -17.66
C LYS A 144 19.55 -7.00 -16.25
N LEU A 145 19.06 -8.04 -15.56
CA LEU A 145 18.58 -7.92 -14.17
C LEU A 145 19.70 -7.52 -13.22
N LYS A 146 20.86 -8.17 -13.34
CA LYS A 146 22.05 -7.84 -12.53
C LYS A 146 22.48 -6.39 -12.70
N LYS A 147 22.50 -5.88 -13.94
CA LYS A 147 22.81 -4.46 -14.22
C LYS A 147 21.75 -3.53 -13.63
N ARG A 148 20.46 -3.88 -13.74
CA ARG A 148 19.38 -3.09 -13.12
C ARG A 148 19.55 -3.00 -11.61
N LEU A 149 19.76 -4.13 -10.93
CA LEU A 149 19.97 -4.18 -9.48
C LEU A 149 21.22 -3.40 -9.04
N ALA A 150 22.31 -3.47 -9.82
CA ALA A 150 23.52 -2.70 -9.54
C ALA A 150 23.28 -1.19 -9.67
N ALA A 151 22.57 -0.75 -10.70
CA ALA A 151 22.21 0.66 -10.87
C ALA A 151 21.29 1.17 -9.75
N GLU A 152 20.34 0.35 -9.32
CA GLU A 152 19.44 0.67 -8.22
C GLU A 152 20.17 0.72 -6.88
N HIS A 153 21.08 -0.22 -6.63
CA HIS A 153 21.96 -0.22 -5.46
C HIS A 153 22.78 1.08 -5.39
N GLN A 154 23.39 1.49 -6.50
CA GLN A 154 24.14 2.74 -6.54
C GLN A 154 23.24 3.96 -6.24
N SER A 155 22.06 4.02 -6.85
CA SER A 155 21.09 5.10 -6.62
C SER A 155 20.67 5.21 -5.15
N LEU A 156 20.39 4.07 -4.49
CA LEU A 156 20.03 4.05 -3.07
C LEU A 156 21.23 4.38 -2.17
N THR A 157 22.44 4.01 -2.57
CA THR A 157 23.66 4.37 -1.85
C THR A 157 23.89 5.89 -1.90
N ASP A 158 23.75 6.51 -3.07
CA ASP A 158 23.86 7.96 -3.24
C ASP A 158 22.75 8.70 -2.47
N GLU A 159 21.54 8.13 -2.39
CA GLU A 159 20.45 8.68 -1.58
C GLU A 159 20.75 8.55 -0.08
N MET A 160 21.31 7.42 0.35
CA MET A 160 21.75 7.18 1.72
C MET A 160 22.80 8.21 2.19
N GLU A 161 23.81 8.50 1.36
CA GLU A 161 24.83 9.50 1.69
C GLU A 161 24.21 10.88 1.90
N ARG A 162 23.27 11.26 1.04
CA ARG A 162 22.52 12.52 1.18
C ARG A 162 21.64 12.54 2.43
N ALA A 163 20.96 11.44 2.74
CA ALA A 163 20.13 11.32 3.93
C ALA A 163 20.94 11.38 5.23
N VAL A 164 22.15 10.80 5.26
CA VAL A 164 23.08 10.90 6.41
C VAL A 164 23.57 12.34 6.60
N ALA A 165 23.88 13.06 5.53
CA ALA A 165 24.25 14.48 5.61
C ALA A 165 23.08 15.34 6.13
N GLU A 166 21.87 15.09 5.65
CA GLU A 166 20.65 15.75 6.15
C GLU A 166 20.41 15.45 7.63
N GLN A 167 20.53 14.19 8.06
CA GLN A 167 20.43 13.77 9.47
C GLN A 167 21.40 14.56 10.36
N ALA A 168 22.67 14.73 9.93
CA ALA A 168 23.67 15.50 10.66
C ALA A 168 23.26 16.99 10.78
N THR A 169 22.74 17.57 9.70
CA THR A 169 22.23 18.94 9.67
C THR A 169 21.06 19.14 10.62
N GLN A 170 20.07 18.24 10.60
CA GLN A 170 18.91 18.32 11.48
C GLN A 170 19.29 18.12 12.96
N ARG A 171 20.26 17.24 13.24
CA ARG A 171 20.80 17.07 14.60
C ARG A 171 21.42 18.36 15.13
N GLN A 172 22.21 19.07 14.32
CA GLN A 172 22.79 20.33 14.70
C GLN A 172 21.73 21.43 14.94
N ALA A 173 20.70 21.46 14.04
CA ALA A 173 19.60 22.41 14.18
C ALA A 173 18.77 22.15 15.44
N LEU A 174 18.55 20.88 15.82
CA LEU A 174 17.88 20.51 17.05
C LEU A 174 18.70 20.95 18.28
N ALA A 175 19.99 20.61 18.34
CA ALA A 175 20.88 20.98 19.45
C ALA A 175 20.94 22.49 19.65
N ALA A 176 21.04 23.27 18.56
CA ALA A 176 21.00 24.74 18.62
C ALA A 176 19.65 25.27 19.15
N GLY A 177 18.54 24.63 18.77
CA GLY A 177 17.19 24.95 19.26
C GLY A 177 17.03 24.70 20.75
N GLU A 178 17.49 23.54 21.22
CA GLU A 178 17.43 23.13 22.63
C GLU A 178 18.31 24.06 23.51
N ALA A 179 19.50 24.45 23.01
CA ALA A 179 20.37 25.42 23.69
C ALA A 179 19.70 26.79 23.78
N ALA A 180 19.03 27.25 22.72
CA ALA A 180 18.33 28.55 22.73
C ALA A 180 17.14 28.54 23.72
N LEU A 181 16.39 27.42 23.80
CA LEU A 181 15.31 27.23 24.75
C LEU A 181 15.84 27.27 26.20
N ALA A 182 16.90 26.54 26.51
CA ALA A 182 17.52 26.50 27.84
C ALA A 182 18.02 27.91 28.29
N VAL A 183 18.58 28.70 27.39
CA VAL A 183 19.00 30.09 27.69
C VAL A 183 17.78 30.98 27.93
N ALA A 184 16.69 30.81 27.21
CA ALA A 184 15.46 31.56 27.42
C ALA A 184 14.82 31.22 28.78
N ASP A 185 14.72 29.94 29.14
CA ASP A 185 14.22 29.46 30.43
C ASP A 185 15.07 30.04 31.61
N ALA A 186 16.39 30.00 31.52
CA ALA A 186 17.27 30.50 32.56
C ALA A 186 17.12 32.02 32.75
N LYS A 187 16.95 32.81 31.67
CA LYS A 187 16.70 34.24 31.74
C LYS A 187 15.34 34.58 32.35
N ASP A 188 14.32 33.79 32.05
CA ASP A 188 12.98 33.99 32.61
C ASP A 188 12.90 33.63 34.09
N ALA A 189 13.62 32.62 34.54
CA ALA A 189 13.74 32.26 35.96
C ALA A 189 14.44 33.38 36.79
N SER A 190 15.35 34.11 36.19
CA SER A 190 16.11 35.18 36.85
C SER A 190 15.42 36.55 36.88
N SER A 191 14.38 36.76 36.04
CA SER A 191 13.75 38.08 35.90
C SER A 191 12.42 38.18 36.66
N LYS A 192 12.39 38.92 37.78
CA LYS A 192 11.21 39.27 38.59
C LYS A 192 10.29 40.35 37.96
N SER A 193 10.34 40.60 36.66
CA SER A 193 9.63 41.71 35.99
C SER A 193 8.18 41.40 35.68
N ALA A 194 7.32 42.43 35.81
CA ALA A 194 5.87 42.40 35.63
C ALA A 194 5.32 42.14 34.19
N ALA A 195 6.22 41.90 33.21
CA ALA A 195 5.83 41.62 31.81
C ALA A 195 5.67 40.10 31.55
N ALA A 196 4.78 39.45 32.30
CA ALA A 196 4.63 37.98 32.25
C ALA A 196 4.04 37.44 30.92
N ARG A 197 3.11 38.15 30.27
CA ARG A 197 2.42 37.67 29.05
C ARG A 197 3.31 37.50 27.79
N PRO A 198 4.07 38.54 27.35
CA PRO A 198 4.91 38.43 26.15
C PRO A 198 6.06 37.43 26.32
N LYS A 199 6.48 37.17 27.55
CA LYS A 199 7.52 36.19 27.87
C LYS A 199 6.99 34.75 27.72
N ALA A 200 5.80 34.46 28.23
CA ALA A 200 5.16 33.16 28.10
C ALA A 200 4.89 32.79 26.64
N GLU A 201 4.44 33.76 25.82
CA GLU A 201 4.25 33.54 24.37
C GLU A 201 5.54 33.20 23.64
N ARG A 202 6.63 33.92 23.98
CA ARG A 202 7.96 33.64 23.39
C ARG A 202 8.48 32.27 23.76
N LEU A 203 8.31 31.84 25.00
CA LEU A 203 8.72 30.54 25.46
C LEU A 203 7.93 29.43 24.75
N THR A 204 6.60 29.61 24.63
CA THR A 204 5.74 28.69 23.87
C THR A 204 6.19 28.57 22.43
N GLN A 205 6.50 29.69 21.73
CA GLN A 205 6.99 29.65 20.35
C GLN A 205 8.34 28.94 20.22
N LEU A 206 9.28 29.14 21.18
CA LEU A 206 10.53 28.40 21.19
C LEU A 206 10.33 26.91 21.41
N THR A 207 9.47 26.52 22.33
CA THR A 207 9.11 25.12 22.58
C THR A 207 8.52 24.47 21.34
N GLU A 208 7.54 25.12 20.69
CA GLU A 208 6.95 24.63 19.44
C GLU A 208 7.99 24.51 18.30
N SER A 209 8.96 25.44 18.26
CA SER A 209 10.07 25.39 17.28
C SER A 209 11.01 24.21 17.55
N VAL A 210 11.33 23.92 18.81
CA VAL A 210 12.18 22.78 19.20
C VAL A 210 11.45 21.46 18.90
N GLU A 211 10.16 21.37 19.19
CA GLU A 211 9.36 20.20 18.82
C GLU A 211 9.37 19.93 17.30
N LEU A 212 9.22 20.99 16.48
CA LEU A 212 9.28 20.85 15.02
C LEU A 212 10.67 20.34 14.57
N LYS A 213 11.75 20.89 15.13
CA LYS A 213 13.13 20.44 14.83
C LYS A 213 13.35 18.98 15.25
N ARG A 214 12.78 18.56 16.38
CA ARG A 214 12.81 17.16 16.82
C ARG A 214 12.12 16.26 15.82
N LEU A 215 10.91 16.61 15.36
CA LEU A 215 10.20 15.88 14.33
C LEU A 215 10.97 15.80 13.01
N GLN A 216 11.66 16.87 12.61
CA GLN A 216 12.51 16.89 11.42
C GLN A 216 13.71 15.95 11.57
N PHE A 217 14.37 15.96 12.74
CA PHE A 217 15.47 15.04 13.03
C PHE A 217 15.00 13.58 13.08
N ASP A 218 13.87 13.30 13.71
CA ASP A 218 13.29 11.95 13.75
C ASP A 218 12.95 11.43 12.33
N ASN A 219 12.46 12.32 11.46
CA ASN A 219 12.22 11.97 10.05
C ASN A 219 13.53 11.70 9.29
N ALA A 220 14.57 12.48 9.53
CA ALA A 220 15.87 12.24 8.90
C ALA A 220 16.47 10.90 9.36
N ASN A 221 16.34 10.56 10.64
CA ASN A 221 16.72 9.24 11.18
C ASN A 221 15.95 8.12 10.49
N LEU A 222 14.62 8.26 10.45
CA LEU A 222 13.75 7.29 9.78
C LEU A 222 14.13 7.09 8.31
N HIS A 223 14.43 8.17 7.59
CA HIS A 223 14.85 8.09 6.19
C HIS A 223 16.11 7.24 6.03
N VAL A 224 17.12 7.45 6.86
CA VAL A 224 18.36 6.64 6.87
C VAL A 224 18.06 5.16 7.18
N GLU A 225 17.22 4.88 8.17
CA GLU A 225 16.84 3.52 8.53
C GLU A 225 16.10 2.80 7.38
N LEU A 226 15.12 3.46 6.77
CA LEU A 226 14.37 2.89 5.65
C LEU A 226 15.24 2.64 4.42
N LEU A 227 16.22 3.50 4.13
CA LEU A 227 17.17 3.30 3.04
C LEU A 227 18.08 2.09 3.31
N ARG A 228 18.52 1.86 4.56
CA ARG A 228 19.27 0.66 4.94
C ARG A 228 18.46 -0.61 4.72
N GLU A 229 17.19 -0.61 5.13
CA GLU A 229 16.30 -1.75 4.91
C GLU A 229 16.08 -2.00 3.41
N MET A 230 15.93 -0.94 2.60
CA MET A 230 15.80 -1.08 1.15
C MET A 230 17.07 -1.63 0.50
N LEU A 231 18.27 -1.24 0.95
CA LEU A 231 19.55 -1.80 0.49
C LEU A 231 19.67 -3.28 0.87
N THR A 232 19.33 -3.65 2.10
CA THR A 232 19.28 -5.05 2.54
C THR A 232 18.31 -5.87 1.68
N GLY A 233 17.14 -5.31 1.36
CA GLY A 233 16.17 -5.93 0.45
C GLY A 233 16.74 -6.15 -0.95
N LEU A 234 17.54 -5.22 -1.49
CA LEU A 234 18.22 -5.38 -2.77
C LEU A 234 19.23 -6.53 -2.78
N GLU A 235 19.98 -6.70 -1.70
CA GLU A 235 20.91 -7.84 -1.58
C GLU A 235 20.16 -9.17 -1.57
N GLN A 236 19.02 -9.23 -0.90
CA GLN A 236 18.16 -10.41 -0.93
C GLN A 236 17.57 -10.66 -2.32
N GLU A 237 17.13 -9.61 -3.04
CA GLU A 237 16.67 -9.73 -4.43
C GLU A 237 17.76 -10.28 -5.34
N ARG A 238 19.01 -9.80 -5.19
CA ARG A 238 20.16 -10.33 -5.92
C ARG A 238 20.39 -11.81 -5.63
N HIS A 239 20.34 -12.20 -4.37
CA HIS A 239 20.52 -13.61 -3.99
C HIS A 239 19.41 -14.50 -4.58
N ILE A 240 18.15 -14.06 -4.55
CA ILE A 240 17.03 -14.78 -5.17
C ILE A 240 17.26 -14.93 -6.67
N LEU A 241 17.73 -13.88 -7.34
CA LEU A 241 18.05 -13.90 -8.77
C LEU A 241 19.16 -14.93 -9.10
N GLU A 242 20.23 -14.97 -8.30
CA GLU A 242 21.30 -15.95 -8.43
C GLU A 242 20.78 -17.38 -8.27
N VAL A 243 19.98 -17.64 -7.25
CA VAL A 243 19.35 -18.95 -7.01
C VAL A 243 18.42 -19.34 -8.17
N ARG A 244 17.63 -18.39 -8.70
CA ARG A 244 16.75 -18.66 -9.85
C ARG A 244 17.53 -19.03 -11.09
N PHE A 245 18.60 -18.31 -11.39
CA PHE A 245 19.46 -18.58 -12.54
C PHE A 245 20.16 -19.93 -12.43
N ALA A 246 20.76 -20.22 -11.26
CA ALA A 246 21.39 -21.52 -10.99
C ALA A 246 20.38 -22.68 -11.07
N THR A 247 19.17 -22.47 -10.55
CA THR A 247 18.06 -23.44 -10.63
C THR A 247 17.63 -23.69 -12.08
N ALA A 248 17.56 -22.65 -12.91
CA ALA A 248 17.15 -22.77 -14.32
C ALA A 248 18.20 -23.52 -15.16
N ARG A 249 19.47 -23.44 -14.78
CA ARG A 249 20.58 -24.18 -15.41
C ARG A 249 20.82 -25.58 -14.82
N GLU A 250 20.00 -26.01 -13.87
CA GLU A 250 20.15 -27.30 -13.17
C GLU A 250 21.52 -27.48 -12.52
N THR A 251 22.21 -26.39 -12.15
CA THR A 251 23.54 -26.42 -11.53
C THR A 251 23.48 -26.64 -10.01
N LEU A 252 22.30 -26.56 -9.39
CA LEU A 252 22.13 -26.81 -7.96
C LEU A 252 21.78 -28.25 -7.66
N SER A 253 22.45 -28.81 -6.68
CA SER A 253 22.08 -30.09 -6.08
C SER A 253 20.77 -29.96 -5.29
N VAL A 254 20.09 -31.06 -5.02
CA VAL A 254 18.86 -31.11 -4.20
C VAL A 254 19.09 -30.55 -2.79
N ALA A 255 20.29 -30.75 -2.23
CA ALA A 255 20.64 -30.24 -0.91
C ALA A 255 20.77 -28.70 -0.91
N GLU A 256 21.46 -28.15 -1.90
CA GLU A 256 21.63 -26.70 -2.07
C GLU A 256 20.29 -26.01 -2.36
N GLU A 257 19.41 -26.64 -3.15
CA GLU A 257 18.07 -26.12 -3.42
C GLU A 257 17.23 -26.04 -2.14
N ARG A 258 17.28 -27.05 -1.27
CA ARG A 258 16.61 -27.05 0.04
C ARG A 258 17.18 -25.98 0.99
N GLU A 259 18.48 -25.82 1.01
CA GLU A 259 19.12 -24.76 1.81
C GLU A 259 18.71 -23.37 1.32
N ALA A 260 18.70 -23.13 0.02
CA ALA A 260 18.25 -21.89 -0.58
C ALA A 260 16.77 -21.63 -0.27
N GLN A 261 15.91 -22.65 -0.34
CA GLN A 261 14.49 -22.57 0.01
C GLN A 261 14.30 -22.18 1.50
N ALA A 262 15.08 -22.77 2.40
CA ALA A 262 15.03 -22.44 3.82
C ALA A 262 15.44 -20.98 4.08
N LYS A 263 16.52 -20.50 3.45
CA LYS A 263 17.00 -19.11 3.55
C LYS A 263 15.95 -18.11 3.02
N ILE A 264 15.39 -18.38 1.85
CA ILE A 264 14.34 -17.55 1.23
C ILE A 264 13.10 -17.51 2.12
N SER A 265 12.69 -18.64 2.73
CA SER A 265 11.54 -18.71 3.62
C SER A 265 11.76 -17.92 4.91
N ALA A 266 12.97 -17.97 5.47
CA ALA A 266 13.34 -17.18 6.65
C ALA A 266 13.31 -15.68 6.33
N ALA A 267 13.89 -15.27 5.20
CA ALA A 267 13.84 -13.89 4.73
C ALA A 267 12.39 -13.40 4.52
N ALA A 268 11.52 -14.23 3.93
CA ALA A 268 10.11 -13.91 3.75
C ALA A 268 9.39 -13.60 5.07
N LYS A 269 9.67 -14.39 6.12
CA LYS A 269 9.06 -14.17 7.44
C LYS A 269 9.49 -12.83 8.04
N GLN A 270 10.77 -12.50 7.96
CA GLN A 270 11.31 -11.23 8.44
C GLN A 270 10.70 -10.04 7.69
N ILE A 271 10.64 -10.12 6.35
CA ILE A 271 10.10 -9.06 5.49
C ILE A 271 8.62 -8.85 5.72
N ARG A 272 7.82 -9.93 5.95
CA ARG A 272 6.41 -9.80 6.30
C ARG A 272 6.22 -9.09 7.64
N GLY A 273 7.00 -9.42 8.66
CA GLY A 273 6.97 -8.71 9.94
C GLY A 273 7.30 -7.23 9.80
N TRP A 274 8.31 -6.91 8.97
CA TRP A 274 8.65 -5.52 8.67
C TRP A 274 7.52 -4.79 7.92
N LYS A 275 6.86 -5.46 6.98
CA LYS A 275 5.69 -4.92 6.27
C LYS A 275 4.55 -4.57 7.23
N GLU A 276 4.21 -5.46 8.16
CA GLU A 276 3.17 -5.22 9.16
C GLU A 276 3.51 -4.00 10.04
N TYR A 277 4.74 -3.90 10.50
CA TYR A 277 5.22 -2.74 11.22
C TYR A 277 5.12 -1.46 10.38
N GLY A 278 5.57 -1.48 9.13
CA GLY A 278 5.49 -0.34 8.21
C GLY A 278 4.06 0.13 7.95
N LEU A 279 3.11 -0.79 7.79
CA LEU A 279 1.68 -0.47 7.63
C LEU A 279 1.09 0.20 8.89
N GLN A 280 1.48 -0.27 10.07
CA GLN A 280 1.08 0.36 11.33
C GLN A 280 1.62 1.80 11.44
N GLN A 281 2.89 2.01 11.10
CA GLN A 281 3.52 3.33 11.11
C GLN A 281 2.90 4.28 10.08
N LEU A 282 2.55 3.76 8.91
CA LEU A 282 1.83 4.51 7.87
C LEU A 282 0.46 4.99 8.39
N GLY A 283 -0.28 4.11 9.07
CA GLY A 283 -1.56 4.46 9.72
C GLY A 283 -1.40 5.55 10.80
N MET A 284 -0.35 5.45 11.62
CA MET A 284 -0.03 6.47 12.63
C MET A 284 0.30 7.82 12.00
N ALA A 285 1.08 7.84 10.91
CA ALA A 285 1.38 9.07 10.17
C ALA A 285 0.10 9.71 9.59
N GLY A 286 -0.81 8.92 9.03
CA GLY A 286 -2.12 9.38 8.55
C GLY A 286 -2.97 10.03 9.66
N ASN A 287 -3.03 9.43 10.83
CA ASN A 287 -3.73 10.02 11.98
C ASN A 287 -3.11 11.35 12.43
N GLN A 288 -1.77 11.45 12.43
CA GLN A 288 -1.06 12.70 12.75
C GLN A 288 -1.33 13.79 11.72
N ILE A 289 -1.44 13.45 10.45
CA ILE A 289 -1.82 14.38 9.38
C ILE A 289 -3.21 14.92 9.63
N SER A 290 -4.20 14.03 9.88
CA SER A 290 -5.59 14.43 10.17
C SER A 290 -5.70 15.36 11.38
N ASP A 291 -5.03 15.03 12.50
CA ASP A 291 -5.01 15.88 13.70
C ASP A 291 -4.45 17.30 13.43
N VAL A 292 -3.40 17.39 12.61
CA VAL A 292 -2.84 18.70 12.26
C VAL A 292 -3.74 19.46 11.29
N GLU A 293 -4.38 18.80 10.34
CA GLU A 293 -5.34 19.41 9.41
C GLU A 293 -6.57 19.94 10.16
N ASP A 294 -7.11 19.21 11.12
CA ASP A 294 -8.22 19.64 11.97
C ASP A 294 -7.84 20.90 12.77
N ARG A 295 -6.64 20.92 13.38
CA ARG A 295 -6.13 22.12 14.09
C ARG A 295 -5.88 23.32 13.18
N LEU A 296 -5.52 23.11 11.93
CA LEU A 296 -5.39 24.17 10.94
C LEU A 296 -6.77 24.76 10.55
N ALA A 297 -7.82 23.94 10.54
CA ALA A 297 -9.19 24.37 10.26
C ALA A 297 -9.78 25.25 11.38
N GLU A 298 -9.27 25.17 12.62
CA GLU A 298 -9.70 26.00 13.76
C GLU A 298 -9.26 27.47 13.70
N VAL A 299 -8.73 27.93 12.57
CA VAL A 299 -8.27 29.31 12.33
C VAL A 299 -7.25 29.80 13.37
N PRO A 300 -6.07 29.19 13.45
CA PRO A 300 -5.05 29.56 14.40
C PRO A 300 -4.42 30.94 14.06
N SER A 301 -3.69 31.53 15.01
CA SER A 301 -2.87 32.72 14.73
C SER A 301 -1.85 32.45 13.60
N PRO A 302 -1.42 33.48 12.82
CA PRO A 302 -0.50 33.27 11.69
C PRO A 302 0.80 32.51 12.02
N ALA A 303 1.37 32.78 13.20
CA ALA A 303 2.58 32.08 13.65
C ALA A 303 2.32 30.60 13.93
N ARG A 304 1.19 30.28 14.57
CA ARG A 304 0.78 28.90 14.85
C ARG A 304 0.38 28.16 13.58
N ALA A 305 -0.30 28.84 12.66
CA ALA A 305 -0.63 28.27 11.35
C ALA A 305 0.63 27.88 10.56
N LYS A 306 1.66 28.71 10.59
CA LYS A 306 2.97 28.37 9.96
C LYS A 306 3.60 27.13 10.60
N ASN A 307 3.67 27.05 11.93
CA ASN A 307 4.22 25.89 12.64
C ASN A 307 3.45 24.60 12.31
N LEU A 308 2.11 24.65 12.32
CA LEU A 308 1.25 23.52 11.95
C LEU A 308 1.45 23.11 10.48
N THR A 309 1.60 24.05 9.57
CA THR A 309 1.89 23.78 8.15
C THR A 309 3.26 23.08 7.99
N ASP A 310 4.26 23.52 8.73
CA ASP A 310 5.58 22.89 8.71
C ASP A 310 5.53 21.47 9.33
N LYS A 311 4.80 21.25 10.44
CA LYS A 311 4.54 19.92 11.00
C LYS A 311 3.81 19.01 10.00
N LEU A 312 2.79 19.52 9.31
CA LEU A 312 2.06 18.79 8.27
C LEU A 312 3.00 18.32 7.16
N ARG A 313 3.91 19.18 6.70
CA ARG A 313 4.93 18.82 5.69
C ARG A 313 5.83 17.68 6.19
N VAL A 314 6.25 17.70 7.45
CA VAL A 314 7.06 16.65 8.06
C VAL A 314 6.31 15.33 8.11
N PHE A 315 5.04 15.31 8.51
CA PHE A 315 4.24 14.09 8.58
C PHE A 315 3.90 13.52 7.19
N ARG A 316 3.60 14.37 6.21
CA ARG A 316 3.41 13.94 4.81
C ARG A 316 4.69 13.34 4.23
N HIS A 317 5.84 13.93 4.51
CA HIS A 317 7.12 13.35 4.11
C HIS A 317 7.36 11.98 4.76
N ARG A 318 7.04 11.82 6.06
CA ARG A 318 7.08 10.51 6.76
C ARG A 318 6.18 9.46 6.10
N GLU A 319 4.97 9.86 5.76
CA GLU A 319 4.02 9.01 5.04
C GLU A 319 4.60 8.55 3.69
N ASP A 320 5.17 9.45 2.90
CA ASP A 320 5.79 9.14 1.61
C ASP A 320 6.99 8.18 1.75
N LEU A 321 7.81 8.35 2.78
CA LEU A 321 8.93 7.44 3.06
C LEU A 321 8.44 6.02 3.35
N TYR A 322 7.43 5.84 4.21
CA TYR A 322 6.85 4.53 4.48
C TYR A 322 6.18 3.92 3.25
N ARG A 323 5.46 4.71 2.44
CA ARG A 323 4.85 4.23 1.19
C ARG A 323 5.89 3.69 0.21
N ARG A 324 6.99 4.40 0.00
CA ARG A 324 8.10 3.95 -0.88
C ARG A 324 8.72 2.65 -0.37
N ALA A 325 9.02 2.58 0.91
CA ALA A 325 9.61 1.39 1.52
C ALA A 325 8.66 0.18 1.46
N LEU A 326 7.37 0.36 1.74
CA LEU A 326 6.35 -0.68 1.62
C LEU A 326 6.16 -1.17 0.19
N GLN A 327 6.15 -0.27 -0.79
CA GLN A 327 6.05 -0.65 -2.20
C GLN A 327 7.21 -1.55 -2.62
N ARG A 328 8.43 -1.23 -2.18
CA ARG A 328 9.58 -2.08 -2.45
C ARG A 328 9.51 -3.43 -1.73
N THR A 329 9.08 -3.43 -0.48
CA THR A 329 8.84 -4.65 0.30
C THR A 329 7.83 -5.56 -0.39
N ASP A 330 6.76 -5.02 -0.93
CA ASP A 330 5.76 -5.78 -1.69
C ASP A 330 6.34 -6.39 -2.97
N SER A 331 7.19 -5.66 -3.68
CA SER A 331 7.88 -6.18 -4.87
C SER A 331 8.80 -7.35 -4.50
N LEU A 332 9.58 -7.23 -3.42
CA LEU A 332 10.46 -8.28 -2.94
C LEU A 332 9.69 -9.52 -2.46
N LEU A 333 8.61 -9.34 -1.69
CA LEU A 333 7.73 -10.44 -1.31
C LEU A 333 7.14 -11.14 -2.53
N GLY A 334 6.80 -10.39 -3.57
CA GLY A 334 6.36 -10.93 -4.84
C GLY A 334 7.36 -11.88 -5.48
N LEU A 335 8.64 -11.48 -5.53
CA LEU A 335 9.72 -12.33 -6.05
C LEU A 335 9.94 -13.58 -5.20
N ILE A 336 9.87 -13.44 -3.87
CA ILE A 336 9.98 -14.56 -2.92
C ILE A 336 8.85 -15.56 -3.15
N ASP A 337 7.60 -15.10 -3.19
CA ASP A 337 6.43 -15.96 -3.39
C ASP A 337 6.50 -16.68 -4.74
N ASN A 338 6.95 -15.98 -5.80
CA ASN A 338 7.19 -16.57 -7.11
C ASN A 338 8.23 -17.69 -7.04
N LYS A 339 9.35 -17.47 -6.33
CA LYS A 339 10.40 -18.49 -6.18
C LYS A 339 9.94 -19.67 -5.33
N GLN A 340 9.19 -19.45 -4.28
CA GLN A 340 8.61 -20.52 -3.46
C GLN A 340 7.64 -21.38 -4.28
N ALA A 341 6.83 -20.78 -5.15
CA ALA A 341 5.96 -21.51 -6.06
C ALA A 341 6.76 -22.39 -7.04
N GLU A 342 7.87 -21.88 -7.60
CA GLU A 342 8.78 -22.66 -8.46
C GLU A 342 9.37 -23.88 -7.73
N PHE A 343 9.82 -23.72 -6.48
CA PHE A 343 10.30 -24.83 -5.66
C PHE A 343 9.21 -25.88 -5.42
N THR A 344 8.01 -25.45 -5.05
CA THR A 344 6.89 -26.36 -4.81
C THR A 344 6.51 -27.15 -6.06
N GLN A 345 6.48 -26.52 -7.23
CA GLN A 345 6.21 -27.21 -8.50
C GLN A 345 7.28 -28.26 -8.81
N ARG A 346 8.56 -27.95 -8.58
CA ARG A 346 9.66 -28.91 -8.80
C ARG A 346 9.59 -30.10 -7.83
N GLU A 347 9.31 -29.86 -6.56
CA GLU A 347 9.14 -30.94 -5.57
C GLU A 347 7.97 -31.86 -5.96
N GLN A 348 6.86 -31.31 -6.40
CA GLN A 348 5.72 -32.06 -6.90
C GLN A 348 6.10 -32.91 -8.13
N ALA A 349 6.77 -32.31 -9.11
CA ALA A 349 7.25 -33.04 -10.29
C ALA A 349 8.20 -34.19 -9.92
N ARG A 350 9.14 -33.96 -9.02
CA ARG A 350 10.07 -35.01 -8.51
C ARG A 350 9.31 -36.13 -7.80
N SER A 351 8.31 -35.80 -6.97
CA SER A 351 7.51 -36.79 -6.24
C SER A 351 6.64 -37.63 -7.17
N VAL A 352 6.10 -37.05 -8.24
CA VAL A 352 5.37 -37.78 -9.29
C VAL A 352 6.29 -38.72 -10.05
N PHE A 353 7.48 -38.21 -10.44
CA PHE A 353 8.46 -39.02 -11.16
C PHE A 353 9.00 -40.20 -10.31
N ALA A 354 9.26 -39.98 -9.01
CA ALA A 354 9.64 -41.02 -8.07
C ALA A 354 8.54 -42.11 -7.97
N ARG A 355 7.27 -41.73 -7.83
CA ARG A 355 6.13 -42.65 -7.81
C ARG A 355 6.00 -43.42 -9.13
N MET A 356 6.16 -42.77 -10.29
CA MET A 356 6.11 -43.43 -11.58
C MET A 356 7.24 -44.48 -11.72
N LYS A 357 8.44 -44.16 -11.21
CA LYS A 357 9.58 -45.09 -11.22
C LYS A 357 9.35 -46.31 -10.30
N GLU A 358 8.72 -46.10 -9.14
CA GLU A 358 8.30 -47.19 -8.23
C GLU A 358 7.23 -48.09 -8.88
N TRP A 359 6.23 -47.48 -9.52
CA TRP A 359 5.20 -48.20 -10.27
C TRP A 359 5.78 -49.01 -11.44
N GLY A 360 6.74 -48.42 -12.19
CA GLY A 360 7.45 -49.11 -13.26
C GLY A 360 8.25 -50.31 -12.74
N ARG A 361 8.90 -50.17 -11.58
CA ARG A 361 9.63 -51.31 -10.95
C ARG A 361 8.65 -52.37 -10.44
N ALA A 362 7.55 -52.00 -9.81
CA ALA A 362 6.54 -52.95 -9.34
C ALA A 362 5.88 -53.69 -10.49
N SER A 363 5.60 -53.02 -11.62
CA SER A 363 5.03 -53.62 -12.81
C SER A 363 6.02 -54.62 -13.46
N LEU A 364 7.34 -54.29 -13.53
CA LEU A 364 8.36 -55.18 -14.01
C LEU A 364 8.54 -56.41 -13.11
N ALA A 365 8.46 -56.24 -11.79
CA ALA A 365 8.53 -57.33 -10.83
C ALA A 365 7.32 -58.28 -10.94
N MET A 366 6.12 -57.73 -11.18
CA MET A 366 4.90 -58.53 -11.43
C MET A 366 5.00 -59.33 -12.74
N LEU A 367 5.54 -58.74 -13.81
CA LEU A 367 5.76 -59.44 -15.06
C LEU A 367 6.83 -60.54 -14.92
N GLY A 368 7.93 -60.28 -14.18
CA GLY A 368 8.96 -61.28 -13.89
C GLY A 368 8.43 -62.47 -13.09
N ASN A 369 7.56 -62.24 -12.13
CA ASN A 369 6.91 -63.30 -11.35
C ASN A 369 5.92 -64.11 -12.17
N ALA A 370 5.21 -63.48 -13.13
CA ALA A 370 4.27 -64.21 -14.02
C ALA A 370 5.01 -65.21 -14.95
N TRP A 371 6.23 -64.91 -15.35
CA TRP A 371 7.06 -65.83 -16.19
C TRP A 371 7.66 -67.01 -15.40
N HIS A 372 7.72 -66.94 -14.07
CA HIS A 372 8.19 -68.05 -13.23
C HIS A 372 7.12 -69.06 -12.80
N VAL A 373 5.87 -68.80 -13.12
CA VAL A 373 4.76 -69.72 -12.76
C VAL A 373 4.38 -70.69 -13.89
N GLU A 374 4.95 -70.51 -15.10
CA GLU A 374 4.66 -71.40 -16.26
C GLU A 374 5.80 -72.35 -16.62
N LEU A 375 6.75 -72.62 -15.74
CA LEU A 375 7.79 -73.67 -15.86
C LEU A 375 7.69 -74.63 -14.67
#